data_4d2d55ac4dd5f43240280bc926c66e37
#
_entry.id   4d2d55ac4dd5f43240280bc926c66e37
#
_cell.length_a   1.000
_cell.length_b   1.000
_cell.length_c   1.000
_cell.angle_alpha   90.00
_cell.angle_beta   90.00
_cell.angle_gamma   90.00
#
_symmetry.space_group_name_H-M   'P 1'
#
loop_
_entity.id
_entity.type
_entity.pdbx_description
1 polymer ?
#
loop_
_entity_poly.entity_id
_entity_poly.type
_entity_poly.pdbx_seq_one_letter_code
_entity_poly.pdbx_strand_id
1 'polypeptide(L)'
;AVSAHHNGIAPGQCGAEVVEDEMEHTGTFNCSDETLNKIVRNAFWGIRSNYKGMPVDCPQRNERQPWLGDRTMGCWGESYLFDTERLYTKWVRDICEAQREDGCIPDVAPAFWNYYSDNVTWPSALIFACNMLYTQFGNIEPIRRHYPSMQKWVEHIAEEYSDKSGIIRKDKYGDWCVPPESPEMIHSQDPARKTDGKLISTAYFYKVLQTMSHFARLQGLENDAARYETHSKALKKAFNEKFLVVKKNTSLTMATSHHTDSVYYGNNTVTANILPLAFDMVPEPYKDDVEKQVIATTSHNAHVSCGVIGMQWLFRQLCDMGRGDLAYLLASQESYPGYGYMVKHGATTIWELWNGDTANPKMNSGNHVMLLGDFLPFCFERLGGIAPSQEKVAFKHIVFAPDFTIEALDNANVSYRTPYGKAQSRWKKNNHQIKWDIVVPPNTTGEIHFPDGNIKYVGSGHYHYKVKMPSRSKTHR
;
A
#
# COMPACT_ATOMS: atom_id res chain seq x y z
N ALA A 1 -12.97 20.47 13.66
CA ALA A 1 -13.43 21.87 13.73
C ALA A 1 -14.51 21.98 14.80
N VAL A 2 -14.23 22.67 15.89
CA VAL A 2 -15.24 23.01 16.89
C VAL A 2 -16.01 24.21 16.34
N SER A 3 -17.26 24.01 15.93
CA SER A 3 -18.16 25.13 15.66
C SER A 3 -18.63 25.68 17.01
N ALA A 4 -18.13 26.80 17.43
CA ALA A 4 -18.67 27.56 18.54
C ALA A 4 -19.99 28.18 18.08
N HIS A 5 -21.12 27.59 18.46
CA HIS A 5 -22.44 28.25 18.41
C HIS A 5 -22.71 28.94 19.73
N HIS A 6 -22.68 30.26 19.67
CA HIS A 6 -23.31 31.27 20.47
C HIS A 6 -22.92 31.48 21.94
N ASN A 7 -22.65 32.70 22.16
CA ASN A 7 -22.66 33.61 23.29
C ASN A 7 -21.25 34.00 23.81
N GLY A 8 -20.66 35.01 23.16
CA GLY A 8 -19.79 35.93 23.90
C GLY A 8 -18.39 35.44 24.25
N ILE A 9 -17.90 34.33 23.67
CA ILE A 9 -16.51 33.91 23.87
C ILE A 9 -15.62 34.64 22.84
N ALA A 10 -14.72 35.47 23.33
CA ALA A 10 -13.78 36.19 22.46
C ALA A 10 -12.81 35.22 21.75
N PRO A 11 -12.35 35.55 20.53
CA PRO A 11 -11.28 34.81 19.89
C PRO A 11 -10.06 34.73 20.82
N GLY A 12 -9.59 33.51 21.13
CA GLY A 12 -8.51 33.26 22.08
C GLY A 12 -8.92 32.69 23.44
N GLN A 13 -10.23 32.60 23.71
CA GLN A 13 -10.74 31.96 24.93
C GLN A 13 -11.08 30.46 24.76
N CYS A 14 -11.01 29.95 23.53
CA CYS A 14 -11.18 28.52 23.26
C CYS A 14 -9.83 27.88 22.97
N GLY A 15 -9.40 26.92 23.79
CA GLY A 15 -8.30 26.01 23.50
C GLY A 15 -8.85 24.72 22.90
N ALA A 16 -8.17 24.16 21.91
CA ALA A 16 -8.41 22.80 21.44
C ALA A 16 -7.21 21.95 21.83
N GLU A 17 -7.48 20.81 22.49
CA GLU A 17 -6.43 19.84 22.81
C GLU A 17 -6.50 18.67 21.82
N VAL A 18 -5.33 18.25 21.33
CA VAL A 18 -5.22 17.03 20.53
C VAL A 18 -4.96 15.88 21.50
N VAL A 19 -5.91 14.96 21.59
CA VAL A 19 -5.78 13.73 22.38
C VAL A 19 -5.44 12.58 21.42
N GLU A 20 -4.32 11.94 21.64
CA GLU A 20 -3.81 10.85 20.80
C GLU A 20 -3.00 9.85 21.63
N ASP A 21 -2.67 8.70 21.04
CA ASP A 21 -1.66 7.82 21.61
C ASP A 21 -0.30 8.49 21.54
N GLU A 22 0.50 8.36 22.60
CA GLU A 22 1.89 8.84 22.60
C GLU A 22 2.73 7.97 21.65
N MET A 23 3.04 8.53 20.49
CA MET A 23 3.89 7.87 19.50
C MET A 23 4.94 8.84 18.98
N GLU A 24 6.16 8.34 18.88
CA GLU A 24 7.25 9.12 18.35
C GLU A 24 7.08 9.36 16.84
N HIS A 25 7.33 10.59 16.40
CA HIS A 25 7.41 10.91 14.98
C HIS A 25 8.76 10.45 14.43
N THR A 26 8.75 9.55 13.46
CA THR A 26 9.96 8.91 12.96
C THR A 26 10.39 9.41 11.59
N GLY A 27 9.47 9.91 10.78
CA GLY A 27 9.76 10.28 9.41
C GLY A 27 9.44 11.73 9.05
N THR A 28 10.25 12.26 8.14
CA THR A 28 9.99 13.56 7.50
C THR A 28 10.10 13.40 6.00
N PHE A 29 9.19 14.05 5.29
CA PHE A 29 9.19 14.13 3.83
C PHE A 29 8.96 15.57 3.40
N ASN A 30 9.77 16.04 2.47
CA ASN A 30 9.59 17.32 1.79
C ASN A 30 10.18 17.21 0.39
N CYS A 31 9.49 17.76 -0.60
CA CYS A 31 9.95 17.78 -1.98
C CYS A 31 9.61 19.13 -2.66
N SER A 32 10.00 19.28 -3.92
CA SER A 32 9.70 20.48 -4.72
C SER A 32 8.23 20.61 -5.11
N ASP A 33 7.42 19.60 -4.93
CA ASP A 33 5.99 19.62 -5.22
C ASP A 33 5.17 19.91 -3.96
N GLU A 34 4.55 21.08 -3.92
CA GLU A 34 3.78 21.53 -2.76
C GLU A 34 2.48 20.71 -2.57
N THR A 35 1.91 20.17 -3.64
CA THR A 35 0.72 19.30 -3.56
C THR A 35 1.07 18.00 -2.86
N LEU A 36 2.18 17.37 -3.22
CA LEU A 36 2.66 16.16 -2.52
C LEU A 36 2.97 16.44 -1.04
N ASN A 37 3.62 17.58 -0.74
CA ASN A 37 3.89 17.97 0.66
C ASN A 37 2.60 18.12 1.48
N LYS A 38 1.54 18.68 0.89
CA LYS A 38 0.22 18.79 1.53
C LYS A 38 -0.45 17.44 1.71
N ILE A 39 -0.36 16.54 0.73
CA ILE A 39 -0.91 15.18 0.84
C ILE A 39 -0.22 14.43 1.98
N VAL A 40 1.11 14.48 2.08
CA VAL A 40 1.83 13.85 3.20
C VAL A 40 1.42 14.46 4.55
N ARG A 41 1.21 15.78 4.62
CA ARG A 41 0.68 16.45 5.82
C ARG A 41 -0.73 15.97 6.17
N ASN A 42 -1.61 15.81 5.17
CA ASN A 42 -2.96 15.27 5.36
C ASN A 42 -2.90 13.82 5.83
N ALA A 43 -2.00 13.01 5.28
CA ALA A 43 -1.75 11.64 5.75
C ALA A 43 -1.29 11.63 7.22
N PHE A 44 -0.34 12.48 7.57
CA PHE A 44 0.16 12.62 8.95
C PHE A 44 -0.98 12.90 9.94
N TRP A 45 -1.83 13.89 9.65
CA TRP A 45 -2.95 14.23 10.53
C TRP A 45 -4.05 13.16 10.53
N GLY A 46 -4.31 12.53 9.38
CA GLY A 46 -5.26 11.42 9.29
C GLY A 46 -4.83 10.24 10.15
N ILE A 47 -3.56 9.81 10.05
CA ILE A 47 -3.00 8.71 10.84
C ILE A 47 -3.03 9.05 12.34
N ARG A 48 -2.45 10.20 12.70
CA ARG A 48 -2.33 10.67 14.08
C ARG A 48 -3.66 10.72 14.80
N SER A 49 -4.70 11.26 14.16
CA SER A 49 -6.03 11.40 14.76
C SER A 49 -6.80 10.08 14.88
N ASN A 50 -6.36 9.03 14.17
CA ASN A 50 -7.00 7.71 14.15
C ASN A 50 -6.33 6.68 15.07
N TYR A 51 -5.39 7.09 15.91
CA TYR A 51 -4.78 6.25 16.93
C TYR A 51 -5.39 6.54 18.32
N LYS A 52 -6.09 5.54 18.89
CA LYS A 52 -6.82 5.61 20.15
C LYS A 52 -6.71 4.31 20.94
N GLY A 53 -5.47 3.87 21.24
CA GLY A 53 -5.16 2.56 21.81
C GLY A 53 -5.33 1.41 20.83
N MET A 54 -5.79 1.71 19.62
CA MET A 54 -5.96 0.85 18.45
C MET A 54 -6.06 1.73 17.21
N PRO A 55 -5.77 1.21 16.01
CA PRO A 55 -5.97 1.97 14.78
C PRO A 55 -7.48 1.95 14.41
N VAL A 56 -8.14 3.10 14.51
CA VAL A 56 -9.55 3.25 14.11
C VAL A 56 -9.68 3.80 12.68
N ASP A 57 -10.84 3.60 12.06
CA ASP A 57 -11.14 4.04 10.70
C ASP A 57 -11.31 5.56 10.60
N CYS A 58 -12.07 6.14 11.54
CA CYS A 58 -12.41 7.55 11.58
C CYS A 58 -12.62 8.03 13.03
N PRO A 59 -12.19 9.27 13.40
CA PRO A 59 -12.28 9.71 14.80
C PRO A 59 -13.54 10.50 15.13
N GLN A 60 -14.25 11.04 14.12
CA GLN A 60 -15.24 12.12 14.31
C GLN A 60 -16.70 11.67 14.29
N ARG A 61 -17.00 10.46 13.82
CA ARG A 61 -18.38 9.93 13.77
C ARG A 61 -18.56 8.73 14.69
N ASN A 62 -19.80 8.23 14.81
CA ASN A 62 -20.13 7.15 15.76
C ASN A 62 -19.58 5.78 15.40
N GLU A 63 -18.92 5.62 14.27
CA GLU A 63 -18.24 4.40 13.86
C GLU A 63 -17.02 4.12 14.74
N ARG A 64 -15.92 4.78 14.52
CA ARG A 64 -14.66 4.65 15.29
C ARG A 64 -14.28 3.19 15.56
N GLN A 65 -14.31 2.37 14.49
CA GLN A 65 -14.04 0.94 14.56
C GLN A 65 -12.64 0.62 14.05
N PRO A 66 -11.94 -0.33 14.65
CA PRO A 66 -10.66 -0.80 14.17
C PRO A 66 -10.84 -1.80 13.03
N TRP A 67 -11.28 -1.32 11.85
CA TRP A 67 -11.43 -2.11 10.65
C TRP A 67 -10.09 -2.67 10.19
N LEU A 68 -10.03 -3.98 9.94
CA LEU A 68 -8.79 -4.67 9.59
C LEU A 68 -8.29 -4.27 8.20
N GLY A 69 -9.19 -4.23 7.22
CA GLY A 69 -8.85 -3.94 5.82
C GLY A 69 -8.25 -2.57 5.60
N ASP A 70 -8.61 -1.60 6.43
CA ASP A 70 -8.12 -0.22 6.38
C ASP A 70 -6.61 -0.14 6.61
N ARG A 71 -6.04 -1.12 7.32
CA ARG A 71 -4.66 -1.15 7.76
C ARG A 71 -3.82 -2.26 7.12
N THR A 72 -4.38 -3.09 6.25
CA THR A 72 -3.70 -4.28 5.73
C THR A 72 -2.31 -3.95 5.16
N MET A 73 -2.21 -2.98 4.27
CA MET A 73 -0.94 -2.50 3.73
C MET A 73 -0.61 -1.07 4.14
N GLY A 74 -1.61 -0.27 4.51
CA GLY A 74 -1.41 1.09 5.02
C GLY A 74 -0.48 1.15 6.23
N CYS A 75 -0.45 0.08 7.05
CA CYS A 75 0.44 -0.04 8.21
C CYS A 75 1.92 0.15 7.87
N TRP A 76 2.37 -0.24 6.66
CA TRP A 76 3.73 0.04 6.20
C TRP A 76 4.00 1.52 6.03
N GLY A 77 3.08 2.23 5.40
CA GLY A 77 3.18 3.68 5.21
C GLY A 77 3.18 4.44 6.52
N GLU A 78 2.30 4.02 7.44
CA GLU A 78 2.18 4.63 8.77
C GLU A 78 3.47 4.52 9.59
N SER A 79 4.18 3.38 9.48
CA SER A 79 5.45 3.13 10.18
C SER A 79 6.60 4.05 9.75
N TYR A 80 6.50 4.68 8.58
CA TYR A 80 7.46 5.71 8.17
C TYR A 80 7.26 7.05 8.89
N LEU A 81 6.04 7.37 9.30
CA LEU A 81 5.74 8.64 9.97
C LEU A 81 5.77 8.54 11.50
N PHE A 82 5.44 7.35 12.02
CA PHE A 82 5.31 7.12 13.46
C PHE A 82 5.97 5.81 13.89
N ASP A 83 6.46 5.76 15.12
CA ASP A 83 6.83 4.49 15.77
C ASP A 83 5.56 3.73 16.15
N THR A 84 5.13 2.87 15.25
CA THR A 84 3.88 2.11 15.37
C THR A 84 4.07 0.73 16.02
N GLU A 85 5.28 0.36 16.40
CA GLU A 85 5.61 -1.00 16.86
C GLU A 85 4.71 -1.47 18.00
N ARG A 86 4.59 -0.66 19.06
CA ARG A 86 3.81 -1.02 20.25
C ARG A 86 2.31 -1.11 19.96
N LEU A 87 1.78 -0.16 19.19
CA LEU A 87 0.39 -0.12 18.82
C LEU A 87 -0.01 -1.35 18.00
N TYR A 88 0.75 -1.67 16.96
CA TYR A 88 0.46 -2.82 16.11
C TYR A 88 0.73 -4.16 16.80
N THR A 89 1.73 -4.26 17.66
CA THR A 89 1.95 -5.45 18.49
C THR A 89 0.74 -5.72 19.41
N LYS A 90 0.19 -4.68 20.01
CA LYS A 90 -1.05 -4.78 20.81
C LYS A 90 -2.23 -5.17 19.93
N TRP A 91 -2.39 -4.53 18.78
CA TRP A 91 -3.53 -4.76 17.90
C TRP A 91 -3.54 -6.18 17.29
N VAL A 92 -2.39 -6.74 16.95
CA VAL A 92 -2.26 -8.15 16.54
C VAL A 92 -2.81 -9.08 17.63
N ARG A 93 -2.51 -8.80 18.89
CA ARG A 93 -3.07 -9.55 20.01
C ARG A 93 -4.61 -9.41 20.08
N ASP A 94 -5.13 -8.20 19.91
CA ASP A 94 -6.59 -7.96 19.92
C ASP A 94 -7.29 -8.74 18.80
N ILE A 95 -6.68 -8.84 17.62
CA ILE A 95 -7.19 -9.64 16.49
C ILE A 95 -7.25 -11.11 16.87
N CYS A 96 -6.20 -11.65 17.49
CA CYS A 96 -6.15 -13.04 17.91
C CYS A 96 -7.13 -13.34 19.06
N GLU A 97 -7.30 -12.43 20.01
CA GLU A 97 -8.28 -12.57 21.10
C GLU A 97 -9.73 -12.53 20.60
N ALA A 98 -9.98 -11.89 19.46
CA ALA A 98 -11.28 -11.86 18.82
C ALA A 98 -11.54 -13.07 17.89
N GLN A 99 -10.57 -13.96 17.67
CA GLN A 99 -10.71 -15.14 16.83
C GLN A 99 -11.68 -16.15 17.45
N ARG A 100 -12.60 -16.68 16.64
CA ARG A 100 -13.54 -17.72 17.08
C ARG A 100 -12.88 -19.11 17.14
N GLU A 101 -13.56 -20.05 17.80
CA GLU A 101 -13.11 -21.44 17.90
C GLU A 101 -13.01 -22.13 16.54
N ASP A 102 -13.83 -21.79 15.56
CA ASP A 102 -13.75 -22.27 14.18
C ASP A 102 -12.60 -21.71 13.36
N GLY A 103 -11.89 -20.72 13.88
CA GLY A 103 -10.77 -20.05 13.22
C GLY A 103 -11.12 -18.71 12.55
N CYS A 104 -12.41 -18.38 12.44
CA CYS A 104 -12.84 -17.14 11.83
C CYS A 104 -12.32 -15.91 12.60
N ILE A 105 -11.76 -14.94 11.86
CA ILE A 105 -11.33 -13.64 12.36
C ILE A 105 -12.37 -12.59 11.96
N PRO A 106 -12.74 -11.66 12.86
CA PRO A 106 -13.70 -10.60 12.52
C PRO A 106 -13.13 -9.58 11.55
N ASP A 107 -14.00 -8.80 10.93
CA ASP A 107 -13.61 -7.67 10.06
C ASP A 107 -13.12 -6.46 10.88
N VAL A 108 -13.46 -6.42 12.17
CA VAL A 108 -13.17 -5.37 13.15
C VAL A 108 -12.57 -6.01 14.41
N ALA A 109 -11.43 -5.57 14.89
CA ALA A 109 -10.81 -6.08 16.12
C ALA A 109 -10.16 -4.97 16.97
N PRO A 110 -10.49 -4.81 18.26
CA PRO A 110 -11.46 -5.62 19.01
C PRO A 110 -12.86 -5.66 18.38
N ALA A 111 -13.57 -6.77 18.53
CA ALA A 111 -14.85 -7.01 17.87
C ALA A 111 -16.01 -6.27 18.55
N PHE A 112 -15.94 -4.94 18.64
CA PHE A 112 -17.05 -4.12 19.17
C PHE A 112 -18.33 -4.30 18.35
N TRP A 113 -18.18 -4.47 17.03
CA TRP A 113 -19.22 -4.93 16.14
C TRP A 113 -18.97 -6.40 15.82
N ASN A 114 -19.99 -7.21 15.91
CA ASN A 114 -19.91 -8.66 15.70
C ASN A 114 -19.92 -9.01 14.20
N TYR A 115 -18.92 -8.51 13.45
CA TYR A 115 -18.78 -8.75 12.01
C TYR A 115 -17.76 -9.86 11.76
N TYR A 116 -18.27 -11.07 11.56
CA TYR A 116 -17.51 -12.24 11.13
C TYR A 116 -18.03 -12.66 9.76
N SER A 117 -17.44 -12.12 8.71
CA SER A 117 -17.96 -12.26 7.35
C SER A 117 -17.23 -13.30 6.52
N ASP A 118 -16.22 -13.97 7.09
CA ASP A 118 -15.37 -14.92 6.37
C ASP A 118 -14.78 -14.31 5.09
N ASN A 119 -14.24 -13.15 5.24
CA ASN A 119 -13.51 -12.42 4.23
C ASN A 119 -12.02 -12.79 4.31
N VAL A 120 -11.28 -12.67 3.21
CA VAL A 120 -9.82 -12.88 3.20
C VAL A 120 -9.08 -11.56 3.33
N THR A 121 -9.50 -10.54 2.59
CA THR A 121 -8.75 -9.29 2.47
C THR A 121 -8.62 -8.53 3.78
N TRP A 122 -9.71 -8.40 4.57
CA TRP A 122 -9.68 -7.74 5.87
C TRP A 122 -8.91 -8.53 6.93
N PRO A 123 -9.24 -9.80 7.22
CA PRO A 123 -8.53 -10.60 8.22
C PRO A 123 -7.05 -10.86 7.90
N SER A 124 -6.62 -10.74 6.65
CA SER A 124 -5.20 -10.84 6.28
C SER A 124 -4.33 -9.77 6.98
N ALA A 125 -4.95 -8.74 7.57
CA ALA A 125 -4.26 -7.76 8.41
C ALA A 125 -3.46 -8.41 9.55
N LEU A 126 -3.92 -9.53 10.12
CA LEU A 126 -3.17 -10.31 11.10
C LEU A 126 -1.78 -10.68 10.57
N ILE A 127 -1.74 -11.21 9.35
CA ILE A 127 -0.50 -11.69 8.72
C ILE A 127 0.37 -10.51 8.28
N PHE A 128 -0.23 -9.51 7.63
CA PHE A 128 0.52 -8.38 7.08
C PHE A 128 1.03 -7.43 8.16
N ALA A 129 0.28 -7.21 9.24
CA ALA A 129 0.77 -6.43 10.38
C ALA A 129 1.97 -7.11 11.06
N CYS A 130 1.93 -8.44 11.23
CA CYS A 130 3.08 -9.19 11.75
C CYS A 130 4.29 -9.11 10.81
N ASN A 131 4.06 -9.18 9.50
CA ASN A 131 5.14 -9.02 8.52
C ASN A 131 5.72 -7.60 8.54
N MET A 132 4.90 -6.58 8.68
CA MET A 132 5.35 -5.20 8.85
C MET A 132 6.19 -5.04 10.12
N LEU A 133 5.72 -5.55 11.26
CA LEU A 133 6.45 -5.50 12.54
C LEU A 133 7.83 -6.16 12.43
N TYR A 134 7.91 -7.29 11.74
CA TYR A 134 9.19 -7.96 11.50
C TYR A 134 10.08 -7.16 10.54
N THR A 135 9.54 -6.71 9.41
CA THR A 135 10.33 -6.06 8.35
C THR A 135 10.81 -4.67 8.76
N GLN A 136 9.94 -3.87 9.40
CA GLN A 136 10.24 -2.48 9.75
C GLN A 136 11.00 -2.36 11.10
N PHE A 137 10.64 -3.19 12.07
CA PHE A 137 11.17 -3.09 13.44
C PHE A 137 12.05 -4.28 13.88
N GLY A 138 12.06 -5.39 13.10
CA GLY A 138 12.75 -6.62 13.48
C GLY A 138 12.02 -7.42 14.58
N ASN A 139 10.78 -7.04 14.89
CA ASN A 139 10.01 -7.67 15.95
C ASN A 139 9.38 -8.98 15.45
N ILE A 140 10.02 -10.10 15.77
CA ILE A 140 9.55 -11.44 15.41
C ILE A 140 8.53 -12.01 16.42
N GLU A 141 8.40 -11.43 17.61
CA GLU A 141 7.58 -12.01 18.69
C GLU A 141 6.08 -12.13 18.34
N PRO A 142 5.44 -11.18 17.64
CA PRO A 142 4.06 -11.36 17.21
C PRO A 142 3.89 -12.58 16.27
N ILE A 143 4.86 -12.84 15.40
CA ILE A 143 4.86 -14.05 14.54
C ILE A 143 4.91 -15.30 15.42
N ARG A 144 5.90 -15.41 16.31
CA ARG A 144 6.09 -16.59 17.16
C ARG A 144 4.88 -16.85 18.05
N ARG A 145 4.40 -15.80 18.70
CA ARG A 145 3.31 -15.91 19.67
C ARG A 145 1.97 -16.28 19.05
N HIS A 146 1.68 -15.72 17.87
CA HIS A 146 0.37 -15.82 17.24
C HIS A 146 0.33 -16.76 16.04
N TYR A 147 1.41 -17.49 15.76
CA TYR A 147 1.48 -18.43 14.66
C TYR A 147 0.34 -19.48 14.69
N PRO A 148 -0.05 -20.07 15.83
CA PRO A 148 -1.19 -21.00 15.89
C PRO A 148 -2.53 -20.33 15.47
N SER A 149 -2.76 -19.07 15.85
CA SER A 149 -3.95 -18.33 15.41
C SER A 149 -3.97 -18.08 13.91
N MET A 150 -2.81 -17.76 13.33
CA MET A 150 -2.64 -17.58 11.89
C MET A 150 -2.90 -18.90 11.14
N GLN A 151 -2.35 -20.01 11.63
CA GLN A 151 -2.59 -21.35 11.05
C GLN A 151 -4.08 -21.70 11.06
N LYS A 152 -4.74 -21.51 12.19
CA LYS A 152 -6.15 -21.81 12.37
C LYS A 152 -7.04 -21.00 11.40
N TRP A 153 -6.73 -19.71 11.19
CA TRP A 153 -7.44 -18.91 10.23
C TRP A 153 -7.19 -19.33 8.79
N VAL A 154 -5.95 -19.65 8.43
CA VAL A 154 -5.61 -20.13 7.07
C VAL A 154 -6.29 -21.46 6.75
N GLU A 155 -6.34 -22.37 7.73
CA GLU A 155 -7.04 -23.66 7.61
C GLU A 155 -8.55 -23.44 7.44
N HIS A 156 -9.17 -22.60 8.28
CA HIS A 156 -10.57 -22.23 8.17
C HIS A 156 -10.93 -21.69 6.76
N ILE A 157 -10.13 -20.75 6.22
CA ILE A 157 -10.38 -20.23 4.87
C ILE A 157 -10.21 -21.32 3.80
N ALA A 158 -9.19 -22.16 3.92
CA ALA A 158 -8.92 -23.22 2.95
C ALA A 158 -10.03 -24.27 2.91
N GLU A 159 -10.56 -24.66 4.06
CA GLU A 159 -11.57 -25.73 4.18
C GLU A 159 -12.97 -25.22 3.85
N GLU A 160 -13.36 -24.08 4.42
CA GLU A 160 -14.74 -23.60 4.34
C GLU A 160 -15.04 -22.72 3.12
N TYR A 161 -14.03 -22.00 2.58
CA TYR A 161 -14.25 -20.99 1.55
C TYR A 161 -13.57 -21.23 0.22
N SER A 162 -12.75 -22.27 0.07
CA SER A 162 -12.20 -22.68 -1.22
C SER A 162 -13.18 -23.60 -1.99
N ASP A 163 -13.17 -23.52 -3.31
CA ASP A 163 -13.74 -24.52 -4.17
C ASP A 163 -12.74 -25.70 -4.39
N LYS A 164 -13.15 -26.71 -5.15
CA LYS A 164 -12.32 -27.91 -5.41
C LYS A 164 -10.99 -27.61 -6.12
N SER A 165 -10.89 -26.46 -6.78
CA SER A 165 -9.65 -25.98 -7.42
C SER A 165 -8.77 -25.15 -6.49
N GLY A 166 -9.25 -24.83 -5.28
CA GLY A 166 -8.60 -23.95 -4.31
C GLY A 166 -8.96 -22.48 -4.46
N ILE A 167 -9.79 -22.11 -5.44
CA ILE A 167 -10.23 -20.72 -5.65
C ILE A 167 -11.17 -20.31 -4.51
N ILE A 168 -10.92 -19.17 -3.90
CA ILE A 168 -11.77 -18.60 -2.87
C ILE A 168 -13.10 -18.15 -3.47
N ARG A 169 -14.21 -18.59 -2.86
CA ARG A 169 -15.54 -18.48 -3.46
C ARG A 169 -16.14 -17.11 -3.42
N LYS A 170 -15.69 -16.22 -2.50
CA LYS A 170 -16.28 -14.89 -2.28
C LYS A 170 -15.27 -13.90 -1.76
N ASP A 171 -15.59 -12.63 -1.90
CA ASP A 171 -15.12 -11.52 -1.10
C ASP A 171 -16.33 -10.66 -0.70
N LYS A 172 -16.32 -10.07 0.48
CA LYS A 172 -17.45 -9.27 0.96
C LYS A 172 -17.37 -7.83 0.47
N TYR A 173 -16.17 -7.26 0.50
CA TYR A 173 -15.98 -5.82 0.28
C TYR A 173 -15.48 -5.50 -1.12
N GLY A 174 -14.78 -6.44 -1.75
CA GLY A 174 -14.16 -6.20 -3.05
C GLY A 174 -13.11 -5.09 -3.00
N ASP A 175 -12.93 -4.42 -4.11
CA ASP A 175 -12.09 -3.22 -4.18
C ASP A 175 -12.89 -2.00 -3.71
N TRP A 176 -13.04 -1.87 -2.38
CA TRP A 176 -13.88 -0.87 -1.73
C TRP A 176 -13.49 0.55 -2.15
N CYS A 177 -14.47 1.44 -2.33
CA CYS A 177 -14.27 2.83 -2.73
C CYS A 177 -13.59 3.03 -4.09
N VAL A 178 -13.84 2.15 -5.07
CA VAL A 178 -13.54 2.48 -6.47
C VAL A 178 -14.24 3.80 -6.82
N PRO A 179 -13.54 4.77 -7.47
CA PRO A 179 -14.16 6.05 -7.83
C PRO A 179 -15.44 5.82 -8.65
N PRO A 180 -16.59 6.41 -8.26
CA PRO A 180 -17.83 6.29 -9.01
C PRO A 180 -17.77 7.08 -10.33
N GLU A 181 -18.74 6.84 -11.22
CA GLU A 181 -18.86 7.47 -12.54
C GLU A 181 -19.12 8.97 -12.46
N SER A 182 -19.73 9.41 -11.36
CA SER A 182 -20.06 10.80 -11.09
C SER A 182 -19.69 11.15 -9.63
N PRO A 183 -19.17 12.35 -9.37
CA PRO A 183 -18.78 12.79 -8.02
C PRO A 183 -19.90 12.81 -6.98
N GLU A 184 -21.16 12.81 -7.41
CA GLU A 184 -22.33 12.80 -6.50
C GLU A 184 -22.67 11.39 -5.99
N MET A 185 -22.18 10.35 -6.66
CA MET A 185 -22.43 8.96 -6.29
C MET A 185 -21.51 8.54 -5.16
N ILE A 186 -21.99 7.64 -4.30
CA ILE A 186 -21.16 7.05 -3.21
C ILE A 186 -20.31 5.90 -3.76
N HIS A 187 -20.92 5.01 -4.52
CA HIS A 187 -20.28 3.83 -5.07
C HIS A 187 -20.55 3.73 -6.57
N SER A 188 -19.55 3.26 -7.31
CA SER A 188 -19.72 2.91 -8.70
C SER A 188 -20.85 1.91 -8.91
N GLN A 189 -21.67 2.11 -9.91
CA GLN A 189 -22.71 1.17 -10.36
C GLN A 189 -22.26 0.39 -11.61
N ASP A 190 -21.18 0.81 -12.28
CA ASP A 190 -20.66 0.18 -13.46
C ASP A 190 -19.91 -1.13 -13.12
N PRO A 191 -20.41 -2.31 -13.57
CA PRO A 191 -19.71 -3.58 -13.36
C PRO A 191 -18.30 -3.62 -13.98
N ALA A 192 -18.05 -2.83 -15.03
CA ALA A 192 -16.73 -2.78 -15.68
C ALA A 192 -15.66 -2.17 -14.79
N ARG A 193 -16.04 -1.37 -13.78
CA ARG A 193 -15.13 -0.78 -12.78
C ARG A 193 -14.89 -1.68 -11.56
N LYS A 194 -15.71 -2.73 -11.40
CA LYS A 194 -15.66 -3.62 -10.22
C LYS A 194 -14.84 -4.85 -10.53
N THR A 195 -13.76 -5.05 -9.80
CA THR A 195 -12.96 -6.28 -9.87
C THR A 195 -13.71 -7.45 -9.22
N ASP A 196 -13.65 -8.64 -9.82
CA ASP A 196 -14.25 -9.85 -9.25
C ASP A 196 -13.66 -10.14 -7.86
N GLY A 197 -14.53 -10.21 -6.83
CA GLY A 197 -14.13 -10.50 -5.47
C GLY A 197 -13.42 -11.85 -5.31
N LYS A 198 -13.75 -12.86 -6.13
CA LYS A 198 -13.05 -14.16 -6.11
C LYS A 198 -11.59 -14.01 -6.57
N LEU A 199 -11.34 -13.16 -7.57
CA LEU A 199 -9.99 -12.85 -8.01
C LEU A 199 -9.22 -12.18 -6.87
N ILE A 200 -9.79 -11.15 -6.24
CA ILE A 200 -9.18 -10.40 -5.13
C ILE A 200 -8.84 -11.36 -3.98
N SER A 201 -9.84 -12.07 -3.45
CA SER A 201 -9.63 -12.97 -2.29
C SER A 201 -8.64 -14.08 -2.59
N THR A 202 -8.66 -14.65 -3.80
CA THR A 202 -7.72 -15.72 -4.17
C THR A 202 -6.29 -15.19 -4.27
N ALA A 203 -6.09 -14.02 -4.85
CA ALA A 203 -4.77 -13.39 -4.92
C ALA A 203 -4.23 -13.06 -3.51
N TYR A 204 -5.07 -12.49 -2.62
CA TYR A 204 -4.68 -12.24 -1.24
C TYR A 204 -4.37 -13.52 -0.47
N PHE A 205 -5.17 -14.57 -0.64
CA PHE A 205 -4.91 -15.86 0.01
C PHE A 205 -3.59 -16.47 -0.45
N TYR A 206 -3.28 -16.36 -1.75
CA TYR A 206 -1.97 -16.74 -2.26
C TYR A 206 -0.83 -16.00 -1.55
N LYS A 207 -0.94 -14.66 -1.40
CA LYS A 207 0.07 -13.86 -0.70
C LYS A 207 0.18 -14.22 0.79
N VAL A 208 -0.95 -14.52 1.43
CA VAL A 208 -1.00 -15.04 2.81
C VAL A 208 -0.23 -16.35 2.92
N LEU A 209 -0.46 -17.32 2.03
CA LEU A 209 0.24 -18.61 2.04
C LEU A 209 1.76 -18.44 1.86
N GLN A 210 2.20 -17.55 0.98
CA GLN A 210 3.63 -17.23 0.81
C GLN A 210 4.22 -16.63 2.08
N THR A 211 3.50 -15.70 2.71
CA THR A 211 3.94 -15.07 3.95
C THR A 211 3.99 -16.07 5.11
N MET A 212 3.01 -16.99 5.19
CA MET A 212 3.02 -18.09 6.18
C MET A 212 4.18 -19.06 5.97
N SER A 213 4.53 -19.36 4.72
CA SER A 213 5.73 -20.16 4.41
C SER A 213 7.00 -19.46 4.90
N HIS A 214 7.10 -18.15 4.70
CA HIS A 214 8.22 -17.35 5.23
C HIS A 214 8.25 -17.36 6.76
N PHE A 215 7.12 -17.15 7.42
CA PHE A 215 7.02 -17.19 8.90
C PHE A 215 7.39 -18.55 9.48
N ALA A 216 7.02 -19.63 8.80
CA ALA A 216 7.40 -20.99 9.18
C ALA A 216 8.93 -21.16 9.13
N ARG A 217 9.60 -20.71 8.05
CA ARG A 217 11.07 -20.76 7.92
C ARG A 217 11.77 -19.94 9.00
N LEU A 218 11.26 -18.76 9.32
CA LEU A 218 11.83 -17.91 10.41
C LEU A 218 11.81 -18.63 11.76
N GLN A 219 10.96 -19.64 11.93
CA GLN A 219 10.83 -20.41 13.17
C GLN A 219 11.43 -21.82 13.07
N GLY A 220 12.02 -22.19 11.92
CA GLY A 220 12.57 -23.53 11.69
C GLY A 220 11.50 -24.63 11.48
N LEU A 221 10.27 -24.22 11.14
CA LEU A 221 9.12 -25.14 10.91
C LEU A 221 9.07 -25.56 9.42
N GLU A 222 10.05 -26.32 8.98
CA GLU A 222 10.26 -26.65 7.57
C GLU A 222 9.08 -27.40 6.93
N ASN A 223 8.42 -28.29 7.69
CA ASN A 223 7.24 -29.02 7.19
C ASN A 223 6.07 -28.07 6.87
N ASP A 224 5.82 -27.10 7.74
CA ASP A 224 4.80 -26.09 7.52
C ASP A 224 5.18 -25.18 6.34
N ALA A 225 6.43 -24.77 6.25
CA ALA A 225 6.94 -23.97 5.15
C ALA A 225 6.71 -24.67 3.79
N ALA A 226 7.04 -25.97 3.70
CA ALA A 226 6.84 -26.75 2.50
C ALA A 226 5.33 -26.96 2.17
N ARG A 227 4.49 -27.15 3.18
CA ARG A 227 3.03 -27.26 3.03
C ARG A 227 2.43 -25.99 2.42
N TYR A 228 2.75 -24.82 2.97
CA TYR A 228 2.26 -23.55 2.46
C TYR A 228 2.81 -23.22 1.07
N GLU A 229 4.07 -23.54 0.81
CA GLU A 229 4.67 -23.37 -0.51
C GLU A 229 3.99 -24.25 -1.57
N THR A 230 3.71 -25.51 -1.25
CA THR A 230 2.99 -26.42 -2.14
C THR A 230 1.58 -25.92 -2.42
N HIS A 231 0.87 -25.47 -1.39
CA HIS A 231 -0.49 -24.92 -1.52
C HIS A 231 -0.48 -23.63 -2.37
N SER A 232 0.46 -22.73 -2.12
CA SER A 232 0.55 -21.48 -2.91
C SER A 232 0.85 -21.76 -4.39
N LYS A 233 1.72 -22.71 -4.72
CA LYS A 233 2.01 -23.11 -6.10
C LYS A 233 0.76 -23.68 -6.81
N ALA A 234 0.00 -24.53 -6.14
CA ALA A 234 -1.25 -25.06 -6.68
C ALA A 234 -2.29 -23.97 -6.90
N LEU A 235 -2.40 -23.02 -5.94
CA LEU A 235 -3.32 -21.91 -6.03
C LEU A 235 -2.94 -20.91 -7.14
N LYS A 236 -1.65 -20.62 -7.34
CA LYS A 236 -1.15 -19.80 -8.45
C LYS A 236 -1.55 -20.39 -9.80
N LYS A 237 -1.43 -21.72 -9.94
CA LYS A 237 -1.85 -22.42 -11.15
C LYS A 237 -3.36 -22.27 -11.39
N ALA A 238 -4.18 -22.60 -10.41
CA ALA A 238 -5.64 -22.49 -10.50
C ALA A 238 -6.11 -21.05 -10.76
N PHE A 239 -5.46 -20.06 -10.14
CA PHE A 239 -5.72 -18.65 -10.36
C PHE A 239 -5.52 -18.25 -11.82
N ASN A 240 -4.39 -18.64 -12.42
CA ASN A 240 -4.08 -18.33 -13.81
C ASN A 240 -5.02 -19.07 -14.77
N GLU A 241 -5.35 -20.34 -14.51
CA GLU A 241 -6.32 -21.09 -15.34
C GLU A 241 -7.71 -20.43 -15.33
N LYS A 242 -8.08 -19.77 -14.23
CA LYS A 242 -9.42 -19.17 -14.09
C LYS A 242 -9.50 -17.71 -14.54
N PHE A 243 -8.51 -16.90 -14.23
CA PHE A 243 -8.62 -15.44 -14.34
C PHE A 243 -7.74 -14.82 -15.43
N LEU A 244 -6.69 -15.52 -15.90
CA LEU A 244 -5.85 -15.01 -16.98
C LEU A 244 -6.61 -15.12 -18.31
N VAL A 245 -6.74 -14.00 -19.01
CA VAL A 245 -7.39 -13.91 -20.32
C VAL A 245 -6.33 -13.62 -21.37
N VAL A 246 -6.21 -14.50 -22.35
CA VAL A 246 -5.32 -14.35 -23.51
C VAL A 246 -6.20 -14.24 -24.74
N LYS A 247 -6.37 -13.04 -25.29
CA LYS A 247 -7.11 -12.80 -26.53
C LYS A 247 -6.13 -12.67 -27.68
N LYS A 248 -6.15 -13.65 -28.58
CA LYS A 248 -5.42 -13.58 -29.86
C LYS A 248 -6.16 -12.67 -30.82
N ASN A 249 -5.49 -11.68 -31.34
CA ASN A 249 -6.08 -10.79 -32.33
C ASN A 249 -6.04 -11.48 -33.69
N THR A 250 -7.17 -12.06 -34.11
CA THR A 250 -7.31 -12.79 -35.39
C THR A 250 -7.77 -11.89 -36.54
N SER A 251 -7.81 -10.58 -36.38
CA SER A 251 -8.25 -9.65 -37.42
C SER A 251 -7.18 -9.48 -38.51
N LEU A 252 -7.40 -10.12 -39.65
CA LEU A 252 -6.66 -9.95 -40.89
C LEU A 252 -7.09 -8.63 -41.58
N THR A 253 -6.59 -7.50 -41.12
CA THR A 253 -6.62 -6.27 -41.93
C THR A 253 -5.23 -6.02 -42.50
N MET A 254 -5.15 -5.97 -43.83
CA MET A 254 -3.93 -5.90 -44.66
C MET A 254 -3.13 -4.59 -44.56
N ALA A 255 -3.16 -3.88 -43.45
CA ALA A 255 -2.39 -2.64 -43.34
C ALA A 255 -1.90 -2.39 -41.92
N THR A 256 -0.83 -2.98 -41.54
CA THR A 256 0.03 -2.79 -40.37
C THR A 256 0.19 -4.06 -39.53
N SER A 257 1.39 -4.61 -39.57
CA SER A 257 1.82 -5.83 -38.89
C SER A 257 2.14 -5.61 -37.41
N HIS A 258 1.13 -5.25 -36.59
CA HIS A 258 1.27 -5.34 -35.14
C HIS A 258 0.05 -6.11 -34.57
N HIS A 259 0.16 -7.45 -34.59
CA HIS A 259 -0.70 -8.32 -33.81
C HIS A 259 -0.29 -8.21 -32.36
N THR A 260 -0.91 -7.36 -31.56
CA THR A 260 -0.76 -7.37 -30.12
C THR A 260 -1.90 -8.18 -29.53
N ASP A 261 -1.59 -9.40 -29.12
CA ASP A 261 -2.48 -10.17 -28.26
C ASP A 261 -2.77 -9.36 -26.99
N SER A 262 -4.04 -9.32 -26.58
CA SER A 262 -4.38 -8.66 -25.31
C SER A 262 -4.34 -9.69 -24.19
N VAL A 263 -3.42 -9.51 -23.23
CA VAL A 263 -3.29 -10.37 -22.06
C VAL A 263 -3.60 -9.57 -20.81
N TYR A 264 -4.58 -10.02 -20.03
CA TYR A 264 -5.01 -9.34 -18.81
C TYR A 264 -5.73 -10.30 -17.86
N TYR A 265 -6.05 -9.84 -16.65
CA TYR A 265 -6.81 -10.61 -15.68
C TYR A 265 -8.26 -10.12 -15.54
N GLY A 266 -9.17 -11.08 -15.35
CA GLY A 266 -10.59 -10.82 -15.06
C GLY A 266 -11.24 -9.91 -16.11
N ASN A 267 -11.78 -8.79 -15.68
CA ASN A 267 -12.41 -7.76 -16.53
C ASN A 267 -11.46 -6.60 -16.90
N ASN A 268 -10.15 -6.79 -16.78
CA ASN A 268 -9.12 -5.80 -17.14
C ASN A 268 -9.14 -4.50 -16.31
N THR A 269 -9.67 -4.51 -15.09
CA THR A 269 -9.48 -3.37 -14.18
C THR A 269 -8.02 -3.25 -13.75
N VAL A 270 -7.59 -2.06 -13.33
CA VAL A 270 -6.24 -1.86 -12.79
C VAL A 270 -5.99 -2.82 -11.62
N THR A 271 -6.93 -2.94 -10.68
CA THR A 271 -6.83 -3.85 -9.54
C THR A 271 -6.68 -5.31 -9.95
N ALA A 272 -7.46 -5.77 -10.96
CA ALA A 272 -7.38 -7.14 -11.46
C ALA A 272 -5.99 -7.52 -12.01
N ASN A 273 -5.29 -6.55 -12.60
CA ASN A 273 -3.95 -6.74 -13.16
C ASN A 273 -2.83 -6.47 -12.16
N ILE A 274 -3.00 -5.48 -11.28
CA ILE A 274 -1.98 -5.08 -10.28
C ILE A 274 -1.74 -6.19 -9.26
N LEU A 275 -2.80 -6.85 -8.76
CA LEU A 275 -2.65 -7.89 -7.73
C LEU A 275 -1.76 -9.05 -8.18
N PRO A 276 -1.99 -9.70 -9.33
CA PRO A 276 -1.12 -10.77 -9.78
C PRO A 276 0.30 -10.31 -10.12
N LEU A 277 0.51 -9.07 -10.55
CA LEU A 277 1.85 -8.50 -10.72
C LEU A 277 2.55 -8.32 -9.36
N ALA A 278 1.90 -7.64 -8.42
CA ALA A 278 2.45 -7.36 -7.08
C ALA A 278 2.75 -8.63 -6.26
N PHE A 279 2.04 -9.72 -6.53
CA PHE A 279 2.19 -11.00 -5.83
C PHE A 279 3.02 -12.03 -6.61
N ASP A 280 3.61 -11.64 -7.73
CA ASP A 280 4.41 -12.52 -8.59
C ASP A 280 3.63 -13.77 -9.06
N MET A 281 2.37 -13.58 -9.41
CA MET A 281 1.48 -14.65 -9.89
C MET A 281 1.45 -14.77 -11.41
N VAL A 282 1.82 -13.72 -12.14
CA VAL A 282 1.79 -13.71 -13.61
C VAL A 282 2.81 -14.71 -14.16
N PRO A 283 2.45 -15.60 -15.11
CA PRO A 283 3.43 -16.44 -15.78
C PRO A 283 4.37 -15.60 -16.63
N GLU A 284 5.67 -15.91 -16.60
CA GLU A 284 6.74 -15.15 -17.23
C GLU A 284 6.47 -14.72 -18.70
N PRO A 285 5.92 -15.56 -19.57
CA PRO A 285 5.65 -15.18 -20.97
C PRO A 285 4.61 -14.06 -21.14
N TYR A 286 3.82 -13.77 -20.10
CA TYR A 286 2.71 -12.82 -20.15
C TYR A 286 2.94 -11.56 -19.29
N LYS A 287 4.05 -11.51 -18.55
CA LYS A 287 4.30 -10.44 -17.60
C LYS A 287 4.33 -9.07 -18.26
N ASP A 288 5.14 -8.91 -19.31
CA ASP A 288 5.24 -7.67 -20.07
C ASP A 288 3.90 -7.21 -20.66
N ASP A 289 3.06 -8.15 -21.10
CA ASP A 289 1.77 -7.79 -21.70
C ASP A 289 0.76 -7.33 -20.65
N VAL A 290 0.74 -7.96 -19.47
CA VAL A 290 -0.08 -7.50 -18.34
C VAL A 290 0.40 -6.13 -17.83
N GLU A 291 1.72 -5.90 -17.74
CA GLU A 291 2.30 -4.59 -17.40
C GLU A 291 1.87 -3.51 -18.40
N LYS A 292 1.92 -3.81 -19.70
CA LYS A 292 1.43 -2.90 -20.75
C LYS A 292 -0.06 -2.54 -20.58
N GLN A 293 -0.92 -3.49 -20.15
CA GLN A 293 -2.33 -3.21 -19.88
C GLN A 293 -2.51 -2.22 -18.73
N VAL A 294 -1.78 -2.42 -17.63
CA VAL A 294 -1.80 -1.49 -16.49
C VAL A 294 -1.34 -0.11 -16.92
N ILE A 295 -0.19 -0.03 -17.61
CA ILE A 295 0.38 1.24 -18.09
C ILE A 295 -0.60 1.94 -19.05
N ALA A 296 -1.16 1.23 -20.02
CA ALA A 296 -2.08 1.80 -21.00
C ALA A 296 -3.36 2.34 -20.33
N THR A 297 -3.99 1.55 -19.45
CA THR A 297 -5.20 1.96 -18.73
C THR A 297 -4.92 3.17 -17.82
N THR A 298 -3.82 3.14 -17.09
CA THR A 298 -3.41 4.22 -16.17
C THR A 298 -3.07 5.49 -16.94
N SER A 299 -2.32 5.39 -18.04
CA SER A 299 -1.93 6.54 -18.88
C SER A 299 -3.12 7.16 -19.57
N HIS A 300 -4.07 6.34 -20.06
CA HIS A 300 -5.26 6.84 -20.75
C HIS A 300 -6.15 7.69 -19.85
N ASN A 301 -6.38 7.22 -18.63
CA ASN A 301 -7.24 7.91 -17.67
C ASN A 301 -6.52 9.04 -16.95
N ALA A 302 -5.20 8.91 -16.72
CA ALA A 302 -4.36 9.82 -15.93
C ALA A 302 -4.93 10.14 -14.53
N HIS A 303 -5.79 9.24 -14.01
CA HIS A 303 -6.46 9.34 -12.71
C HIS A 303 -6.52 7.99 -12.03
N VAL A 304 -6.71 8.02 -10.72
CA VAL A 304 -6.95 6.82 -9.93
C VAL A 304 -8.24 6.14 -10.40
N SER A 305 -8.18 4.83 -10.64
CA SER A 305 -9.33 4.02 -11.09
C SER A 305 -9.59 2.78 -10.23
N CYS A 306 -8.87 2.63 -9.14
CA CYS A 306 -9.03 1.54 -8.18
C CYS A 306 -9.50 2.05 -6.82
N GLY A 307 -10.02 1.13 -6.02
CA GLY A 307 -10.38 1.35 -4.64
C GLY A 307 -9.23 1.01 -3.68
N VAL A 308 -9.59 0.73 -2.45
CA VAL A 308 -8.65 0.50 -1.35
C VAL A 308 -7.68 -0.66 -1.61
N ILE A 309 -8.16 -1.72 -2.28
CA ILE A 309 -7.35 -2.90 -2.56
C ILE A 309 -6.29 -2.62 -3.62
N GLY A 310 -6.68 -2.00 -4.74
CA GLY A 310 -5.72 -1.63 -5.77
C GLY A 310 -4.72 -0.57 -5.32
N MET A 311 -5.17 0.41 -4.52
CA MET A 311 -4.31 1.46 -3.98
C MET A 311 -3.22 0.96 -3.04
N GLN A 312 -3.39 -0.21 -2.43
CA GLN A 312 -2.36 -0.81 -1.57
C GLN A 312 -1.11 -1.29 -2.32
N TRP A 313 -1.16 -1.37 -3.66
CA TRP A 313 -0.10 -1.95 -4.49
C TRP A 313 0.27 -1.10 -5.70
N LEU A 314 -0.54 -0.09 -6.04
CA LEU A 314 -0.47 0.62 -7.32
C LEU A 314 0.83 1.41 -7.48
N PHE A 315 1.21 2.22 -6.50
CA PHE A 315 2.37 3.12 -6.65
C PHE A 315 3.68 2.35 -6.73
N ARG A 316 3.86 1.37 -5.82
CA ARG A 316 5.06 0.52 -5.86
C ARG A 316 5.15 -0.24 -7.17
N GLN A 317 4.05 -0.84 -7.61
CA GLN A 317 4.05 -1.64 -8.83
C GLN A 317 4.33 -0.78 -10.08
N LEU A 318 3.78 0.43 -10.17
CA LEU A 318 4.14 1.36 -11.24
C LEU A 318 5.63 1.70 -11.24
N CYS A 319 6.21 1.93 -10.07
CA CYS A 319 7.65 2.16 -9.95
C CYS A 319 8.48 0.93 -10.35
N ASP A 320 8.05 -0.29 -9.97
CA ASP A 320 8.72 -1.54 -10.33
C ASP A 320 8.67 -1.81 -11.85
N MET A 321 7.63 -1.35 -12.53
CA MET A 321 7.51 -1.32 -14.00
C MET A 321 8.29 -0.16 -14.66
N GLY A 322 9.08 0.61 -13.89
CA GLY A 322 9.82 1.77 -14.40
C GLY A 322 8.95 2.97 -14.76
N ARG A 323 7.72 3.05 -14.24
CA ARG A 323 6.75 4.10 -14.49
C ARG A 323 6.48 4.96 -13.24
N GLY A 324 7.54 5.34 -12.55
CA GLY A 324 7.48 6.33 -11.47
C GLY A 324 6.87 7.67 -11.90
N ASP A 325 6.99 8.04 -13.18
CA ASP A 325 6.31 9.18 -13.81
C ASP A 325 4.78 9.09 -13.70
N LEU A 326 4.19 7.93 -13.95
CA LEU A 326 2.75 7.69 -13.79
C LEU A 326 2.34 7.67 -12.32
N ALA A 327 3.12 7.02 -11.46
CA ALA A 327 2.86 7.05 -10.01
C ALA A 327 2.84 8.50 -9.50
N TYR A 328 3.81 9.33 -9.89
CA TYR A 328 3.84 10.74 -9.55
C TYR A 328 2.62 11.50 -10.09
N LEU A 329 2.27 11.29 -11.37
CA LEU A 329 1.11 11.94 -12.01
C LEU A 329 -0.18 11.63 -11.25
N LEU A 330 -0.42 10.35 -10.91
CA LEU A 330 -1.62 9.94 -10.15
C LEU A 330 -1.65 10.55 -8.74
N ALA A 331 -0.50 10.61 -8.07
CA ALA A 331 -0.39 11.16 -6.72
C ALA A 331 -0.66 12.66 -6.69
N SER A 332 -0.13 13.43 -7.66
CA SER A 332 -0.23 14.88 -7.72
C SER A 332 -1.48 15.41 -8.45
N GLN A 333 -2.30 14.53 -9.05
CA GLN A 333 -3.46 14.92 -9.85
C GLN A 333 -4.48 15.76 -9.05
N GLU A 334 -4.73 17.00 -9.52
CA GLU A 334 -5.65 17.95 -8.87
C GLU A 334 -7.09 17.88 -9.36
N SER A 335 -7.37 17.08 -10.40
CA SER A 335 -8.73 16.79 -10.86
C SER A 335 -9.22 15.46 -10.29
N TYR A 336 -10.54 15.28 -10.23
CA TYR A 336 -11.20 14.09 -9.70
C TYR A 336 -11.00 12.87 -10.62
N PRO A 337 -10.75 11.69 -10.05
CA PRO A 337 -10.38 11.39 -8.66
C PRO A 337 -8.85 11.43 -8.42
N GLY A 338 -8.43 11.91 -7.25
CA GLY A 338 -7.03 11.97 -6.87
C GLY A 338 -6.78 12.63 -5.51
N TYR A 339 -5.60 12.45 -4.95
CA TYR A 339 -5.23 13.11 -3.68
C TYR A 339 -5.07 14.63 -3.83
N GLY A 340 -4.52 15.09 -4.95
CA GLY A 340 -4.42 16.52 -5.25
C GLY A 340 -5.79 17.18 -5.36
N TYR A 341 -6.80 16.45 -5.86
CA TYR A 341 -8.20 16.91 -5.81
C TYR A 341 -8.67 17.14 -4.37
N MET A 342 -8.42 16.20 -3.46
CA MET A 342 -8.77 16.38 -2.04
C MET A 342 -8.10 17.64 -1.46
N VAL A 343 -6.81 17.85 -1.73
CA VAL A 343 -6.05 19.03 -1.28
C VAL A 343 -6.66 20.33 -1.83
N LYS A 344 -6.97 20.35 -3.12
CA LYS A 344 -7.56 21.52 -3.80
C LYS A 344 -8.93 21.90 -3.26
N HIS A 345 -9.69 20.90 -2.80
CA HIS A 345 -11.01 21.04 -2.19
C HIS A 345 -10.97 21.19 -0.67
N GLY A 346 -9.80 21.54 -0.10
CA GLY A 346 -9.66 21.94 1.29
C GLY A 346 -9.48 20.80 2.28
N ALA A 347 -9.14 19.58 1.83
CA ALA A 347 -8.84 18.48 2.74
C ALA A 347 -7.62 18.81 3.63
N THR A 348 -7.76 18.55 4.92
CA THR A 348 -6.69 18.62 5.93
C THR A 348 -6.25 17.25 6.44
N THR A 349 -6.95 16.21 6.01
CA THR A 349 -6.73 14.79 6.26
C THR A 349 -7.06 14.03 4.97
N ILE A 350 -6.87 12.72 4.94
CA ILE A 350 -7.32 11.89 3.82
C ILE A 350 -8.81 11.57 4.02
N TRP A 351 -9.58 11.69 2.95
CA TRP A 351 -11.00 11.35 2.95
C TRP A 351 -11.23 9.85 2.78
N GLU A 352 -12.38 9.38 3.21
CA GLU A 352 -12.85 8.01 3.02
C GLU A 352 -13.17 7.72 1.55
N LEU A 353 -13.74 8.69 0.85
CA LEU A 353 -14.14 8.61 -0.55
C LEU A 353 -13.34 9.60 -1.39
N TRP A 354 -13.05 9.25 -2.65
CA TRP A 354 -12.37 10.15 -3.59
C TRP A 354 -13.13 11.47 -3.81
N ASN A 355 -14.44 11.43 -3.68
CA ASN A 355 -15.39 12.54 -3.79
C ASN A 355 -15.97 12.95 -2.44
N GLY A 356 -15.18 12.98 -1.40
CA GLY A 356 -15.64 13.24 -0.02
C GLY A 356 -16.29 14.59 0.20
N ASP A 357 -16.09 15.55 -0.72
CA ASP A 357 -16.73 16.87 -0.71
C ASP A 357 -18.15 16.89 -1.33
N THR A 358 -18.47 15.90 -2.16
CA THR A 358 -19.76 15.84 -2.89
C THR A 358 -20.61 14.63 -2.55
N ALA A 359 -20.01 13.56 -1.97
CA ALA A 359 -20.73 12.35 -1.58
C ALA A 359 -21.66 12.58 -0.38
N ASN A 360 -22.59 11.64 -0.16
CA ASN A 360 -23.51 11.69 0.96
C ASN A 360 -22.76 11.70 2.32
N PRO A 361 -22.96 12.71 3.18
CA PRO A 361 -22.25 12.83 4.46
C PRO A 361 -22.45 11.65 5.42
N LYS A 362 -23.54 10.89 5.31
CA LYS A 362 -23.81 9.71 6.17
C LYS A 362 -22.84 8.56 5.88
N MET A 363 -22.31 8.50 4.67
CA MET A 363 -21.41 7.43 4.22
C MET A 363 -19.96 7.90 4.04
N ASN A 364 -19.68 9.17 4.34
CA ASN A 364 -18.39 9.79 4.08
C ASN A 364 -17.75 10.31 5.36
N SER A 365 -16.49 9.96 5.56
CA SER A 365 -15.62 10.56 6.58
C SER A 365 -14.62 11.49 5.92
N GLY A 366 -14.54 12.73 6.41
CA GLY A 366 -13.48 13.67 6.01
C GLY A 366 -12.13 13.36 6.65
N ASN A 367 -12.03 12.36 7.51
CA ASN A 367 -10.79 11.95 8.17
C ASN A 367 -10.73 10.42 8.25
N HIS A 368 -9.99 9.83 7.31
CA HIS A 368 -9.85 8.40 7.16
C HIS A 368 -8.42 8.06 6.72
N VAL A 369 -8.07 6.78 6.60
CA VAL A 369 -6.72 6.36 6.24
C VAL A 369 -6.68 5.28 5.16
N MET A 370 -7.78 4.58 4.89
CA MET A 370 -7.77 3.40 4.01
C MET A 370 -7.31 3.69 2.57
N LEU A 371 -7.61 4.88 2.04
CA LEU A 371 -7.19 5.28 0.69
C LEU A 371 -5.72 5.68 0.61
N LEU A 372 -4.97 5.76 1.72
CA LEU A 372 -3.53 6.00 1.67
C LEU A 372 -2.78 4.90 0.90
N GLY A 373 -3.23 3.65 1.04
CA GLY A 373 -2.62 2.53 0.34
C GLY A 373 -1.10 2.49 0.52
N ASP A 374 -0.36 2.45 -0.58
CA ASP A 374 1.11 2.49 -0.61
C ASP A 374 1.69 3.87 -0.98
N PHE A 375 0.90 4.96 -0.84
CA PHE A 375 1.36 6.32 -1.15
C PHE A 375 2.56 6.76 -0.29
N LEU A 376 2.54 6.49 1.02
CA LEU A 376 3.68 6.84 1.88
C LEU A 376 4.94 6.02 1.57
N PRO A 377 4.89 4.69 1.38
CA PRO A 377 6.01 3.94 0.82
C PRO A 377 6.54 4.52 -0.50
N PHE A 378 5.67 4.95 -1.42
CA PHE A 378 6.10 5.66 -2.63
C PHE A 378 6.91 6.91 -2.30
N CYS A 379 6.44 7.75 -1.38
CA CYS A 379 7.16 8.96 -0.97
C CYS A 379 8.54 8.66 -0.35
N PHE A 380 8.60 7.70 0.58
CA PHE A 380 9.84 7.41 1.31
C PHE A 380 10.80 6.53 0.51
N GLU A 381 10.31 5.46 -0.10
CA GLU A 381 11.14 4.46 -0.78
C GLU A 381 11.53 4.87 -2.20
N ARG A 382 10.61 5.54 -2.93
CA ARG A 382 10.83 5.85 -4.37
C ARG A 382 11.19 7.30 -4.61
N LEU A 383 10.49 8.27 -4.01
CA LEU A 383 10.87 9.68 -4.16
C LEU A 383 12.07 10.04 -3.28
N GLY A 384 12.07 9.59 -2.04
CA GLY A 384 13.17 9.78 -1.10
C GLY A 384 14.31 8.79 -1.29
N GLY A 385 13.97 7.57 -1.70
CA GLY A 385 14.92 6.49 -1.90
C GLY A 385 15.46 5.90 -0.60
N ILE A 386 14.63 5.74 0.44
CA ILE A 386 15.01 5.06 1.69
C ILE A 386 14.10 3.84 1.84
N ALA A 387 14.61 2.65 1.61
CA ALA A 387 13.89 1.40 1.73
C ALA A 387 14.63 0.38 2.61
N PRO A 388 13.92 -0.50 3.34
CA PRO A 388 14.55 -1.63 4.03
C PRO A 388 15.01 -2.65 3.00
N SER A 389 16.12 -3.33 3.28
CA SER A 389 16.50 -4.53 2.54
C SER A 389 15.57 -5.69 2.89
N GLN A 390 15.24 -6.51 1.90
CA GLN A 390 14.46 -7.72 2.12
C GLN A 390 15.24 -8.81 2.89
N GLU A 391 16.56 -8.82 2.76
CA GLU A 391 17.42 -9.82 3.40
C GLU A 391 17.76 -9.48 4.86
N LYS A 392 17.88 -8.18 5.17
CA LYS A 392 18.28 -7.69 6.50
C LYS A 392 17.26 -6.69 6.99
N VAL A 393 16.26 -7.21 7.68
CA VAL A 393 15.12 -6.46 8.19
C VAL A 393 15.50 -5.32 9.16
N ALA A 394 14.52 -4.52 9.54
CA ALA A 394 14.64 -3.40 10.49
C ALA A 394 15.67 -2.35 10.07
N PHE A 395 15.85 -2.14 8.76
CA PHE A 395 16.87 -1.21 8.24
C PHE A 395 18.30 -1.50 8.70
N LYS A 396 18.59 -2.78 9.06
CA LYS A 396 19.97 -3.21 9.33
C LYS A 396 20.86 -3.04 8.11
N HIS A 397 20.27 -3.18 6.92
CA HIS A 397 20.80 -2.79 5.64
C HIS A 397 19.77 -1.91 4.93
N ILE A 398 20.19 -0.76 4.44
CA ILE A 398 19.31 0.26 3.85
C ILE A 398 19.58 0.37 2.36
N VAL A 399 18.53 0.32 1.56
CA VAL A 399 18.61 0.59 0.12
C VAL A 399 18.34 2.08 -0.12
N PHE A 400 19.31 2.77 -0.72
CA PHE A 400 19.16 4.15 -1.16
C PHE A 400 19.01 4.18 -2.69
N ALA A 401 17.77 4.33 -3.16
CA ALA A 401 17.43 4.21 -4.58
C ALA A 401 16.30 5.18 -4.99
N PRO A 402 16.50 6.51 -4.92
CA PRO A 402 15.48 7.44 -5.37
C PRO A 402 15.27 7.37 -6.88
N ASP A 403 14.02 7.52 -7.32
CA ASP A 403 13.67 7.60 -8.74
C ASP A 403 13.96 9.00 -9.29
N PHE A 404 15.16 9.18 -9.82
CA PHE A 404 15.59 10.43 -10.45
C PHE A 404 14.96 10.66 -11.83
N THR A 405 14.21 9.70 -12.38
CA THR A 405 13.63 9.82 -13.73
C THR A 405 12.36 10.69 -13.76
N ILE A 406 11.76 10.94 -12.61
CA ILE A 406 10.56 11.80 -12.49
C ILE A 406 10.97 13.26 -12.78
N GLU A 407 10.72 13.72 -14.01
CA GLU A 407 11.19 15.03 -14.49
C GLU A 407 10.56 16.21 -13.72
N ALA A 408 9.30 16.08 -13.30
CA ALA A 408 8.57 17.12 -12.59
C ALA A 408 9.08 17.38 -11.16
N LEU A 409 9.94 16.52 -10.63
CA LEU A 409 10.45 16.64 -9.27
C LEU A 409 11.91 17.10 -9.27
N ASP A 410 12.18 18.29 -8.74
CA ASP A 410 13.52 18.91 -8.69
C ASP A 410 14.34 18.48 -7.47
N ASN A 411 13.68 18.17 -6.37
CA ASN A 411 14.34 17.75 -5.13
C ASN A 411 13.41 16.93 -4.24
N ALA A 412 14.01 16.10 -3.39
CA ALA A 412 13.37 15.56 -2.20
C ALA A 412 14.37 15.53 -1.02
N ASN A 413 13.84 15.74 0.17
CA ASN A 413 14.54 15.63 1.43
C ASN A 413 13.73 14.76 2.36
N VAL A 414 14.22 13.54 2.58
CA VAL A 414 13.53 12.52 3.34
C VAL A 414 14.41 12.00 4.45
N SER A 415 13.86 11.86 5.64
CA SER A 415 14.54 11.18 6.72
C SER A 415 13.62 10.22 7.44
N TYR A 416 14.20 9.14 7.95
CA TYR A 416 13.50 8.14 8.73
C TYR A 416 14.36 7.73 9.93
N ARG A 417 13.77 7.69 11.12
CA ARG A 417 14.40 7.19 12.32
C ARG A 417 14.17 5.69 12.41
N THR A 418 15.16 4.95 11.96
CA THR A 418 15.21 3.49 12.07
C THR A 418 15.50 3.05 13.51
N PRO A 419 15.34 1.76 13.87
CA PRO A 419 15.78 1.24 15.17
C PRO A 419 17.26 1.51 15.49
N TYR A 420 18.09 1.82 14.51
CA TYR A 420 19.53 2.09 14.66
C TYR A 420 19.88 3.58 14.63
N GLY A 421 18.92 4.46 14.39
CA GLY A 421 19.11 5.89 14.28
C GLY A 421 18.61 6.47 12.97
N LYS A 422 18.94 7.75 12.74
CA LYS A 422 18.43 8.49 11.61
C LYS A 422 19.09 8.08 10.29
N ALA A 423 18.32 7.56 9.35
CA ALA A 423 18.66 7.50 7.93
C ALA A 423 18.16 8.78 7.23
N GLN A 424 18.91 9.27 6.25
CA GLN A 424 18.50 10.44 5.46
C GLN A 424 18.94 10.29 4.01
N SER A 425 18.08 10.72 3.10
CA SER A 425 18.37 10.92 1.68
C SER A 425 17.87 12.29 1.28
N ARG A 426 18.78 13.15 0.84
CA ARG A 426 18.47 14.49 0.35
C ARG A 426 19.12 14.70 -1.00
N TRP A 427 18.31 14.89 -2.01
CA TRP A 427 18.81 15.13 -3.35
C TRP A 427 18.19 16.36 -4.00
N LYS A 428 18.94 16.96 -4.90
CA LYS A 428 18.51 18.11 -5.69
C LYS A 428 19.11 18.04 -7.09
N LYS A 429 18.24 18.15 -8.09
CA LYS A 429 18.62 18.30 -9.49
C LYS A 429 19.06 19.73 -9.78
N ASN A 430 20.03 19.88 -10.65
CA ASN A 430 20.35 21.11 -11.37
C ASN A 430 20.55 20.72 -12.85
N ASN A 431 20.76 21.70 -13.73
CA ASN A 431 20.70 21.54 -15.18
C ASN A 431 21.41 20.29 -15.78
N HIS A 432 22.38 19.67 -15.07
CA HIS A 432 23.16 18.53 -15.59
C HIS A 432 23.53 17.49 -14.54
N GLN A 433 23.29 17.75 -13.28
CA GLN A 433 23.76 16.91 -12.18
C GLN A 433 22.74 16.84 -11.05
N ILE A 434 22.82 15.75 -10.30
CA ILE A 434 22.11 15.57 -9.03
C ILE A 434 23.15 15.69 -7.91
N LYS A 435 22.91 16.58 -6.96
CA LYS A 435 23.59 16.57 -5.66
C LYS A 435 22.80 15.67 -4.74
N TRP A 436 23.45 14.70 -4.13
CA TRP A 436 22.81 13.71 -3.28
C TRP A 436 23.57 13.50 -1.99
N ASP A 437 22.95 13.82 -0.88
CA ASP A 437 23.46 13.68 0.48
C ASP A 437 22.75 12.51 1.18
N ILE A 438 23.51 11.57 1.75
CA ILE A 438 23.00 10.36 2.39
C ILE A 438 23.57 10.26 3.80
N VAL A 439 22.74 9.88 4.75
CA VAL A 439 23.15 9.48 6.10
C VAL A 439 22.78 8.03 6.33
N VAL A 440 23.78 7.21 6.63
CA VAL A 440 23.63 5.81 7.05
C VAL A 440 23.86 5.75 8.54
N PRO A 441 22.86 5.32 9.35
CA PRO A 441 22.96 5.35 10.81
C PRO A 441 24.02 4.39 11.36
N PRO A 442 24.44 4.55 12.64
CA PRO A 442 25.39 3.65 13.30
C PRO A 442 24.94 2.19 13.25
N ASN A 443 25.90 1.27 13.23
CA ASN A 443 25.65 -0.18 13.24
C ASN A 443 24.81 -0.71 12.09
N THR A 444 24.70 0.04 10.98
CA THR A 444 24.00 -0.36 9.76
C THR A 444 24.93 -0.29 8.55
N THR A 445 24.48 -0.91 7.48
CA THR A 445 25.10 -0.80 6.16
C THR A 445 24.10 -0.27 5.16
N GLY A 446 24.56 0.20 4.03
CA GLY A 446 23.69 0.65 2.95
C GLY A 446 24.20 0.26 1.58
N GLU A 447 23.30 0.17 0.65
CA GLU A 447 23.59 0.12 -0.78
C GLU A 447 22.99 1.34 -1.48
N ILE A 448 23.77 1.96 -2.32
CA ILE A 448 23.43 3.20 -3.01
C ILE A 448 23.34 2.89 -4.51
N HIS A 449 22.14 3.02 -5.05
CA HIS A 449 21.86 2.78 -6.48
C HIS A 449 21.97 4.08 -7.25
N PHE A 450 22.96 4.15 -8.14
CA PHE A 450 23.16 5.32 -8.97
C PHE A 450 22.34 5.25 -10.28
N PRO A 451 22.01 6.41 -10.90
CA PRO A 451 21.23 6.45 -12.14
C PRO A 451 21.89 5.75 -13.34
N ASP A 452 23.18 5.52 -13.28
CA ASP A 452 23.94 4.79 -14.32
C ASP A 452 23.95 3.26 -14.13
N GLY A 453 23.19 2.76 -13.13
CA GLY A 453 23.09 1.35 -12.80
C GLY A 453 24.18 0.83 -11.85
N ASN A 454 25.17 1.66 -11.48
CA ASN A 454 26.16 1.26 -10.50
C ASN A 454 25.57 1.17 -9.10
N ILE A 455 26.01 0.20 -8.32
CA ILE A 455 25.64 0.02 -6.90
C ILE A 455 26.91 0.15 -6.05
N LYS A 456 26.82 0.95 -4.99
CA LYS A 456 27.90 1.10 -4.02
C LYS A 456 27.46 0.67 -2.63
N TYR A 457 28.18 -0.26 -2.04
CA TYR A 457 27.99 -0.69 -0.65
C TYR A 457 28.79 0.20 0.29
N VAL A 458 28.16 0.61 1.39
CA VAL A 458 28.74 1.55 2.37
C VAL A 458 28.44 1.12 3.80
N GLY A 459 29.30 1.51 4.73
CA GLY A 459 29.04 1.41 6.17
C GLY A 459 28.27 2.62 6.71
N SER A 460 28.18 2.75 8.03
CA SER A 460 27.65 3.95 8.68
C SER A 460 28.47 5.19 8.34
N GLY A 461 27.82 6.33 8.15
CA GLY A 461 28.51 7.59 7.80
C GLY A 461 27.65 8.57 7.04
N HIS A 462 28.28 9.67 6.64
CA HIS A 462 27.70 10.71 5.80
C HIS A 462 28.37 10.69 4.42
N TYR A 463 27.59 10.66 3.37
CA TYR A 463 28.06 10.53 2.00
C TYR A 463 27.50 11.65 1.14
N HIS A 464 28.36 12.22 0.26
CA HIS A 464 28.01 13.30 -0.64
C HIS A 464 28.39 12.90 -2.07
N TYR A 465 27.41 12.91 -2.96
CA TYR A 465 27.61 12.57 -4.35
C TYR A 465 27.18 13.69 -5.29
N LYS A 466 27.90 13.79 -6.40
CA LYS A 466 27.48 14.52 -7.60
C LYS A 466 27.33 13.50 -8.72
N VAL A 467 26.12 13.30 -9.15
CA VAL A 467 25.75 12.25 -10.11
C VAL A 467 25.27 12.90 -11.40
N LYS A 468 25.58 12.33 -12.53
CA LYS A 468 25.02 12.78 -13.81
C LYS A 468 23.51 12.45 -13.83
N MET A 469 22.72 13.33 -14.46
CA MET A 469 21.32 13.02 -14.75
C MET A 469 21.24 11.73 -15.59
N PRO A 470 20.24 10.86 -15.33
CA PRO A 470 20.02 9.72 -16.20
C PRO A 470 19.82 10.21 -17.65
N SER A 471 20.46 9.55 -18.62
CA SER A 471 20.21 9.83 -20.02
C SER A 471 18.73 9.49 -20.31
N ARG A 472 18.01 10.38 -21.00
CA ARG A 472 16.65 10.07 -21.46
C ARG A 472 16.71 8.75 -22.24
N SER A 473 16.06 7.71 -21.71
CA SER A 473 15.86 6.50 -22.50
C SER A 473 14.94 6.89 -23.68
N LYS A 474 15.40 6.64 -24.90
CA LYS A 474 14.60 6.81 -26.12
C LYS A 474 13.53 5.71 -26.27
N THR A 475 13.02 5.19 -25.18
CA THR A 475 12.05 4.09 -25.19
C THR A 475 10.67 4.61 -24.83
N HIS A 476 9.81 4.48 -25.83
CA HIS A 476 8.35 4.64 -25.88
C HIS A 476 7.85 6.07 -26.18
N ARG A 477 7.96 6.45 -27.47
CA ARG A 477 6.89 7.19 -28.12
C ARG A 477 5.80 6.21 -28.61
#